data_be14a17f97c62176130065fc6f6601af
#
_entry.id   be14a17f97c62176130065fc6f6601af
#
_cell.length_a   1.000
_cell.length_b   1.000
_cell.length_c   1.000
_cell.angle_alpha   90.00
_cell.angle_beta   90.00
_cell.angle_gamma   90.00
#
_symmetry.space_group_name_H-M   'P 1'
#
loop_
_entity.id
_entity.type
_entity.pdbx_description
1 polymer ?
#
loop_
_entity_poly.entity_id
_entity_poly.type
_entity_poly.pdbx_seq_one_letter_code
_entity_poly.pdbx_strand_id
1 'polypeptide(L)'
;MSKLLVVDDEVAMRRLLRLNLEDEYEIIDTGEPEHALALALEHKPDAILLDLRMPKYSGYELCQMFTSFGATQLIPVLVISGEAGSTTKEFCRGLGVAGYFEKPVDFTALRQQLAEFLKARRRERRGESRVKLRVPLKLTGTDAHGKPFVALTTSENIGPSSFLCATNVSLDTDSSVDVYLVGAEQRVGRARVVRSEERDTEYPSYACRFTEKDGNWVLQ
;
A
#
# COMPACT_ATOMS: atom_id res chain seq x y z
N MET A 1 2.29 14.76 -8.09
CA MET A 1 1.41 15.32 -7.08
C MET A 1 0.61 14.18 -6.48
N SER A 2 0.30 14.16 -5.18
CA SER A 2 -0.57 13.11 -4.61
C SER A 2 -2.02 13.43 -4.95
N LYS A 3 -2.83 12.38 -5.16
CA LYS A 3 -4.24 12.48 -5.56
C LYS A 3 -5.16 12.30 -4.35
N LEU A 4 -6.15 13.16 -4.22
CA LEU A 4 -7.22 13.02 -3.23
C LEU A 4 -8.56 12.82 -3.93
N LEU A 5 -9.35 11.86 -3.47
CA LEU A 5 -10.74 11.73 -3.85
C LEU A 5 -11.60 12.36 -2.76
N VAL A 6 -12.43 13.33 -3.14
CA VAL A 6 -13.40 14.00 -2.27
C VAL A 6 -14.80 13.51 -2.61
N VAL A 7 -15.52 12.98 -1.62
CA VAL A 7 -16.88 12.48 -1.77
C VAL A 7 -17.77 13.21 -0.78
N ASP A 8 -18.57 14.14 -1.26
CA ASP A 8 -19.45 15.00 -0.45
C ASP A 8 -20.56 15.53 -1.38
N ASP A 9 -21.82 15.39 -1.05
CA ASP A 9 -22.93 15.83 -1.89
C ASP A 9 -23.04 17.37 -1.94
N GLU A 10 -22.50 18.06 -0.94
CA GLU A 10 -22.54 19.52 -0.84
C GLU A 10 -21.49 20.17 -1.76
N VAL A 11 -21.94 20.82 -2.83
CA VAL A 11 -21.07 21.52 -3.80
C VAL A 11 -20.16 22.55 -3.13
N ALA A 12 -20.70 23.27 -2.12
CA ALA A 12 -19.95 24.29 -1.39
C ALA A 12 -18.78 23.68 -0.63
N MET A 13 -18.96 22.52 0.01
CA MET A 13 -17.91 21.83 0.74
C MET A 13 -16.85 21.29 -0.21
N ARG A 14 -17.22 20.66 -1.35
CA ARG A 14 -16.24 20.21 -2.35
C ARG A 14 -15.38 21.37 -2.87
N ARG A 15 -16.00 22.53 -3.15
CA ARG A 15 -15.26 23.75 -3.55
C ARG A 15 -14.34 24.24 -2.46
N LEU A 16 -14.78 24.24 -1.21
CA LEU A 16 -13.97 24.68 -0.07
C LEU A 16 -12.76 23.76 0.15
N LEU A 17 -12.96 22.45 0.05
CA LEU A 17 -11.88 21.47 0.13
C LEU A 17 -10.89 21.65 -1.02
N ARG A 18 -11.38 21.83 -2.24
CA ARG A 18 -10.53 22.09 -3.41
C ARG A 18 -9.68 23.34 -3.21
N LEU A 19 -10.27 24.48 -2.90
CA LEU A 19 -9.56 25.76 -2.69
C LEU A 19 -8.46 25.67 -1.63
N ASN A 20 -8.67 24.83 -0.60
CA ASN A 20 -7.70 24.72 0.48
C ASN A 20 -6.63 23.65 0.23
N LEU A 21 -6.80 22.76 -0.74
CA LEU A 21 -5.92 21.60 -0.91
C LEU A 21 -5.29 21.50 -2.30
N GLU A 22 -5.79 22.19 -3.34
CA GLU A 22 -5.32 22.07 -4.73
C GLU A 22 -3.89 22.54 -4.97
N ASP A 23 -3.35 23.38 -4.11
CA ASP A 23 -1.94 23.82 -4.18
C ASP A 23 -0.97 22.66 -3.91
N GLU A 24 -1.40 21.66 -3.12
CA GLU A 24 -0.56 20.53 -2.68
C GLU A 24 -0.99 19.19 -3.30
N TYR A 25 -2.26 19.06 -3.71
CA TYR A 25 -2.88 17.81 -4.13
C TYR A 25 -3.67 17.96 -5.43
N GLU A 26 -3.66 16.90 -6.24
CA GLU A 26 -4.60 16.75 -7.35
C GLU A 26 -5.95 16.30 -6.78
N ILE A 27 -7.01 17.11 -6.96
CA ILE A 27 -8.32 16.85 -6.38
C ILE A 27 -9.25 16.26 -7.43
N ILE A 28 -9.75 15.07 -7.15
CA ILE A 28 -10.86 14.42 -7.85
C ILE A 28 -12.04 14.50 -6.91
N ASP A 29 -13.20 14.97 -7.36
CA ASP A 29 -14.36 15.08 -6.49
C ASP A 29 -15.63 14.55 -7.14
N THR A 30 -16.54 14.07 -6.32
CA THR A 30 -17.88 13.68 -6.71
C THR A 30 -18.90 14.05 -5.63
N GLY A 31 -20.09 14.46 -6.08
CA GLY A 31 -21.27 14.61 -5.22
C GLY A 31 -22.18 13.39 -5.26
N GLU A 32 -21.82 12.38 -6.02
CA GLU A 32 -22.62 11.19 -6.25
C GLU A 32 -21.94 9.97 -5.62
N PRO A 33 -22.43 9.49 -4.48
CA PRO A 33 -21.85 8.39 -3.72
C PRO A 33 -21.64 7.12 -4.55
N GLU A 34 -22.55 6.83 -5.47
CA GLU A 34 -22.51 5.68 -6.37
C GLU A 34 -21.30 5.67 -7.31
N HIS A 35 -20.73 6.83 -7.62
CA HIS A 35 -19.56 6.95 -8.48
C HIS A 35 -18.25 6.85 -7.68
N ALA A 36 -18.30 6.96 -6.36
CA ALA A 36 -17.11 7.08 -5.53
C ALA A 36 -16.16 5.88 -5.65
N LEU A 37 -16.70 4.65 -5.66
CA LEU A 37 -15.87 3.45 -5.80
C LEU A 37 -15.23 3.35 -7.19
N ALA A 38 -16.00 3.65 -8.26
CA ALA A 38 -15.48 3.63 -9.62
C ALA A 38 -14.33 4.63 -9.79
N LEU A 39 -14.50 5.87 -9.30
CA LEU A 39 -13.46 6.90 -9.31
C LEU A 39 -12.23 6.48 -8.50
N ALA A 40 -12.42 5.84 -7.35
CA ALA A 40 -11.30 5.33 -6.56
C ALA A 40 -10.49 4.25 -7.28
N LEU A 41 -11.16 3.36 -8.01
CA LEU A 41 -10.51 2.30 -8.81
C LEU A 41 -9.80 2.86 -10.05
N GLU A 42 -10.42 3.80 -10.74
CA GLU A 42 -9.88 4.43 -11.95
C GLU A 42 -8.67 5.31 -11.63
N HIS A 43 -8.82 6.23 -10.69
CA HIS A 43 -7.81 7.26 -10.41
C HIS A 43 -6.78 6.85 -9.36
N LYS A 44 -7.05 5.79 -8.57
CA LYS A 44 -6.16 5.25 -7.52
C LYS A 44 -5.64 6.35 -6.58
N PRO A 45 -6.54 7.07 -5.88
CA PRO A 45 -6.15 8.20 -5.04
C PRO A 45 -5.23 7.76 -3.90
N ASP A 46 -4.45 8.69 -3.40
CA ASP A 46 -3.55 8.47 -2.27
C ASP A 46 -4.28 8.57 -0.92
N ALA A 47 -5.41 9.31 -0.86
CA ALA A 47 -6.34 9.34 0.26
C ALA A 47 -7.76 9.68 -0.22
N ILE A 48 -8.76 9.37 0.62
CA ILE A 48 -10.18 9.66 0.38
C ILE A 48 -10.67 10.57 1.51
N LEU A 49 -11.31 11.68 1.16
CA LEU A 49 -12.07 12.54 2.06
C LEU A 49 -13.55 12.22 1.84
N LEU A 50 -14.24 11.79 2.88
CA LEU A 50 -15.60 11.25 2.76
C LEU A 50 -16.55 11.92 3.74
N ASP A 51 -17.66 12.49 3.24
CA ASP A 51 -18.77 12.87 4.09
C ASP A 51 -19.61 11.63 4.47
N LEU A 52 -20.13 11.62 5.70
CA LEU A 52 -21.04 10.59 6.18
C LEU A 52 -22.50 10.88 5.83
N ARG A 53 -22.86 12.14 5.69
CA ARG A 53 -24.25 12.56 5.45
C ARG A 53 -24.46 12.89 3.99
N MET A 54 -24.82 11.90 3.22
CA MET A 54 -25.19 12.07 1.82
C MET A 54 -26.58 11.47 1.55
N PRO A 55 -27.38 12.07 0.65
CA PRO A 55 -28.67 11.52 0.24
C PRO A 55 -28.49 10.16 -0.44
N LYS A 56 -29.46 9.26 -0.29
CA LYS A 56 -29.57 7.94 -0.91
C LYS A 56 -28.56 6.89 -0.42
N TYR A 57 -27.33 7.27 -0.10
CA TYR A 57 -26.30 6.36 0.38
C TYR A 57 -25.72 6.85 1.70
N SER A 58 -25.61 5.95 2.64
CA SER A 58 -24.94 6.22 3.89
C SER A 58 -23.42 6.28 3.65
N GLY A 59 -22.76 7.37 4.04
CA GLY A 59 -21.30 7.46 4.03
C GLY A 59 -20.63 6.37 4.86
N TYR A 60 -21.34 5.79 5.82
CA TYR A 60 -20.89 4.62 6.58
C TYR A 60 -20.74 3.37 5.72
N GLU A 61 -21.70 3.13 4.79
CA GLU A 61 -21.63 2.00 3.84
C GLU A 61 -20.45 2.18 2.88
N LEU A 62 -20.24 3.40 2.37
CA LEU A 62 -19.07 3.73 1.54
C LEU A 62 -17.76 3.56 2.32
N CYS A 63 -17.74 3.99 3.58
CA CYS A 63 -16.59 3.83 4.45
C CYS A 63 -16.25 2.34 4.60
N GLN A 64 -17.23 1.50 4.93
CA GLN A 64 -17.06 0.06 5.02
C GLN A 64 -16.61 -0.55 3.69
N MET A 65 -17.20 -0.10 2.58
CA MET A 65 -16.81 -0.56 1.23
C MET A 65 -15.34 -0.23 0.93
N PHE A 66 -14.90 1.00 1.16
CA PHE A 66 -13.51 1.40 0.90
C PHE A 66 -12.51 0.67 1.79
N THR A 67 -12.84 0.44 3.05
CA THR A 67 -11.92 -0.19 4.02
C THR A 67 -11.89 -1.72 3.93
N SER A 68 -12.92 -2.36 3.36
CA SER A 68 -13.00 -3.82 3.23
C SER A 68 -12.67 -4.34 1.82
N PHE A 69 -12.80 -3.53 0.79
CA PHE A 69 -12.54 -3.96 -0.59
C PHE A 69 -11.04 -3.97 -0.91
N GLY A 70 -10.51 -5.12 -1.33
CA GLY A 70 -9.08 -5.36 -1.49
C GLY A 70 -8.31 -4.32 -2.32
N ALA A 71 -8.94 -3.74 -3.34
CA ALA A 71 -8.31 -2.73 -4.19
C ALA A 71 -8.19 -1.34 -3.52
N THR A 72 -9.07 -1.03 -2.54
CA THR A 72 -9.14 0.28 -1.87
C THR A 72 -8.76 0.23 -0.39
N GLN A 73 -8.75 -0.95 0.24
CA GLN A 73 -8.52 -1.12 1.69
C GLN A 73 -7.22 -0.47 2.23
N LEU A 74 -6.23 -0.29 1.37
CA LEU A 74 -4.99 0.38 1.73
C LEU A 74 -5.03 1.90 1.52
N ILE A 75 -6.12 2.45 0.97
CA ILE A 75 -6.27 3.89 0.80
C ILE A 75 -6.82 4.46 2.11
N PRO A 76 -6.10 5.38 2.78
CA PRO A 76 -6.61 5.98 4.01
C PRO A 76 -7.88 6.78 3.71
N VAL A 77 -8.94 6.46 4.46
CA VAL A 77 -10.21 7.19 4.43
C VAL A 77 -10.22 8.15 5.62
N LEU A 78 -10.39 9.43 5.35
CA LEU A 78 -10.59 10.47 6.35
C LEU A 78 -12.05 10.95 6.23
N VAL A 79 -12.78 10.83 7.31
CA VAL A 79 -14.17 11.30 7.38
C VAL A 79 -14.20 12.78 7.69
N ILE A 80 -15.06 13.51 6.97
CA ILE A 80 -15.36 14.93 7.21
C ILE A 80 -16.87 15.03 7.39
N SER A 81 -17.38 15.25 8.60
CA SER A 81 -18.81 15.18 8.85
C SER A 81 -19.30 16.26 9.82
N GLY A 82 -20.54 16.70 9.62
CA GLY A 82 -21.26 17.53 10.58
C GLY A 82 -21.77 16.76 11.82
N GLU A 83 -21.58 15.45 11.86
CA GLU A 83 -21.93 14.66 13.04
C GLU A 83 -20.87 14.80 14.11
N ALA A 84 -21.22 15.43 15.23
CA ALA A 84 -20.37 15.52 16.39
C ALA A 84 -20.68 14.40 17.38
N GLY A 85 -19.62 13.86 18.01
CA GLY A 85 -19.78 12.94 19.13
C GLY A 85 -18.78 11.79 19.14
N SER A 86 -18.49 11.31 20.35
CA SER A 86 -17.53 10.21 20.57
C SER A 86 -17.99 8.90 19.94
N THR A 87 -19.29 8.59 20.01
CA THR A 87 -19.88 7.36 19.48
C THR A 87 -19.68 7.23 17.96
N THR A 88 -19.91 8.31 17.21
CA THR A 88 -19.67 8.35 15.75
C THR A 88 -18.21 8.15 15.41
N LYS A 89 -17.32 8.82 16.14
CA LYS A 89 -15.85 8.68 15.95
C LYS A 89 -15.38 7.25 16.26
N GLU A 90 -15.87 6.65 17.34
CA GLU A 90 -15.54 5.27 17.72
C GLU A 90 -16.06 4.27 16.68
N PHE A 91 -17.28 4.47 16.20
CA PHE A 91 -17.85 3.63 15.14
C PHE A 91 -17.01 3.70 13.86
N CYS A 92 -16.69 4.92 13.40
CA CYS A 92 -15.82 5.11 12.23
C CYS A 92 -14.44 4.48 12.42
N ARG A 93 -13.85 4.62 13.63
CA ARG A 93 -12.58 3.96 13.95
C ARG A 93 -12.71 2.44 13.87
N GLY A 94 -13.80 1.85 14.32
CA GLY A 94 -14.12 0.43 14.18
C GLY A 94 -14.23 -0.03 12.72
N LEU A 95 -14.63 0.84 11.81
CA LEU A 95 -14.65 0.59 10.36
C LEU A 95 -13.24 0.73 9.70
N GLY A 96 -12.22 1.10 10.45
CA GLY A 96 -10.85 1.25 9.90
C GLY A 96 -10.56 2.61 9.28
N VAL A 97 -11.32 3.66 9.63
CA VAL A 97 -11.07 5.04 9.17
C VAL A 97 -9.75 5.56 9.72
N ALA A 98 -8.98 6.22 8.88
CA ALA A 98 -7.70 6.77 9.25
C ALA A 98 -7.80 8.06 10.07
N GLY A 99 -8.87 8.86 9.87
CA GLY A 99 -9.08 10.11 10.59
C GLY A 99 -10.53 10.58 10.55
N TYR A 100 -10.88 11.45 11.49
CA TYR A 100 -12.23 12.04 11.60
C TYR A 100 -12.15 13.53 11.89
N PHE A 101 -12.77 14.34 11.04
CA PHE A 101 -12.86 15.79 11.15
C PHE A 101 -14.32 16.23 11.24
N GLU A 102 -14.61 17.07 12.21
CA GLU A 102 -15.94 17.69 12.34
C GLU A 102 -16.03 18.95 11.47
N LYS A 103 -17.18 19.18 10.86
CA LYS A 103 -17.51 20.46 10.21
C LYS A 103 -17.87 21.50 11.30
N PRO A 104 -17.28 22.73 11.28
CA PRO A 104 -16.38 23.29 10.30
C PRO A 104 -14.95 22.71 10.37
N VAL A 105 -14.36 22.45 9.20
CA VAL A 105 -13.07 21.77 9.07
C VAL A 105 -11.91 22.65 9.51
N ASP A 106 -11.07 22.15 10.43
CA ASP A 106 -9.75 22.70 10.65
C ASP A 106 -8.79 22.24 9.54
N PHE A 107 -8.58 23.09 8.55
CA PHE A 107 -7.72 22.80 7.41
C PHE A 107 -6.24 22.64 7.79
N THR A 108 -5.80 23.26 8.88
CA THR A 108 -4.42 23.09 9.37
C THR A 108 -4.22 21.67 9.86
N ALA A 109 -5.12 21.19 10.71
CA ALA A 109 -5.10 19.83 11.21
C ALA A 109 -5.30 18.80 10.08
N LEU A 110 -6.20 19.07 9.11
CA LEU A 110 -6.43 18.20 7.96
C LEU A 110 -5.19 18.05 7.09
N ARG A 111 -4.51 19.15 6.75
CA ARG A 111 -3.26 19.13 5.96
C ARG A 111 -2.15 18.37 6.68
N GLN A 112 -1.99 18.60 7.97
CA GLN A 112 -0.98 17.89 8.77
C GLN A 112 -1.24 16.38 8.74
N GLN A 113 -2.47 15.95 8.97
CA GLN A 113 -2.81 14.53 9.00
C GLN A 113 -2.70 13.88 7.63
N LEU A 114 -3.13 14.56 6.56
CA LEU A 114 -2.91 14.11 5.17
C LEU A 114 -1.42 13.94 4.87
N ALA A 115 -0.60 14.91 5.22
CA ALA A 115 0.85 14.84 4.99
C ALA A 115 1.48 13.65 5.73
N GLU A 116 1.07 13.36 6.96
CA GLU A 116 1.53 12.20 7.73
C GLU A 116 1.16 10.88 7.06
N PHE A 117 -0.10 10.69 6.68
CA PHE A 117 -0.56 9.47 5.98
C PHE A 117 0.13 9.28 4.63
N LEU A 118 0.23 10.33 3.84
CA LEU A 118 0.88 10.25 2.54
C LEU A 118 2.38 10.00 2.64
N LYS A 119 3.03 10.53 3.69
CA LYS A 119 4.44 10.25 3.98
C LYS A 119 4.65 8.79 4.42
N ALA A 120 3.78 8.27 5.29
CA ALA A 120 3.79 6.87 5.69
C ALA A 120 3.58 5.96 4.46
N ARG A 121 2.59 6.24 3.65
CA ARG A 121 2.28 5.49 2.43
C ARG A 121 3.39 5.56 1.36
N ARG A 122 4.06 6.73 1.23
CA ARG A 122 5.25 6.83 0.36
C ARG A 122 6.42 5.98 0.89
N ARG A 123 6.55 5.85 2.22
CA ARG A 123 7.54 4.95 2.83
C ARG A 123 7.16 3.49 2.60
N GLU A 124 5.88 3.14 2.70
CA GLU A 124 5.36 1.79 2.40
C GLU A 124 5.46 1.46 0.91
N ARG A 125 5.17 2.40 0.00
CA ARG A 125 5.39 2.25 -1.45
C ARG A 125 6.87 2.18 -1.82
N ARG A 126 7.75 2.84 -1.08
CA ARG A 126 9.22 2.72 -1.22
C ARG A 126 9.76 1.47 -0.55
N GLY A 127 9.11 1.00 0.53
CA GLY A 127 9.22 -0.34 1.05
C GLY A 127 7.99 -1.09 0.58
N GLU A 128 8.09 -1.78 -0.54
CA GLU A 128 6.99 -2.56 -1.15
C GLU A 128 6.14 -3.27 -0.12
N SER A 129 4.80 -3.23 -0.26
CA SER A 129 3.88 -4.05 0.52
C SER A 129 4.32 -5.51 0.43
N ARG A 130 4.96 -5.98 1.47
CA ARG A 130 5.44 -7.35 1.55
C ARG A 130 4.39 -8.20 2.24
N VAL A 131 3.89 -9.17 1.53
CA VAL A 131 2.97 -10.17 2.07
C VAL A 131 3.79 -11.30 2.66
N LYS A 132 3.45 -11.73 3.89
CA LYS A 132 4.01 -12.97 4.45
C LYS A 132 3.46 -14.14 3.67
N LEU A 133 4.13 -14.50 2.59
CA LEU A 133 3.78 -15.63 1.75
C LEU A 133 5.03 -16.49 1.55
N ARG A 134 4.89 -17.78 1.85
CA ARG A 134 5.94 -18.78 1.66
C ARG A 134 5.85 -19.35 0.26
N VAL A 135 6.77 -18.96 -0.60
CA VAL A 135 6.89 -19.47 -1.97
C VAL A 135 8.19 -20.26 -2.08
N PRO A 136 8.14 -21.55 -2.48
CA PRO A 136 9.36 -22.31 -2.74
C PRO A 136 10.11 -21.74 -3.94
N LEU A 137 11.38 -21.40 -3.74
CA LEU A 137 12.25 -20.76 -4.71
C LEU A 137 13.52 -21.60 -4.94
N LYS A 138 13.99 -21.62 -6.17
CA LYS A 138 15.35 -22.04 -6.52
C LYS A 138 16.17 -20.82 -6.92
N LEU A 139 17.26 -20.61 -6.24
CA LEU A 139 18.22 -19.53 -6.51
C LEU A 139 19.45 -20.12 -7.16
N THR A 140 19.97 -19.48 -8.20
CA THR A 140 21.24 -19.83 -8.82
C THR A 140 22.08 -18.57 -9.00
N GLY A 141 23.40 -18.73 -8.95
CA GLY A 141 24.30 -17.59 -9.07
C GLY A 141 25.70 -17.95 -8.62
N THR A 142 26.43 -16.94 -8.16
CA THR A 142 27.77 -17.08 -7.60
C THR A 142 27.74 -16.64 -6.14
N ASP A 143 28.30 -17.45 -5.25
CA ASP A 143 28.37 -17.15 -3.82
C ASP A 143 29.44 -16.09 -3.51
N ALA A 144 29.54 -15.69 -2.23
CA ALA A 144 30.52 -14.71 -1.76
C ALA A 144 32.00 -15.16 -1.95
N HIS A 145 32.25 -16.44 -2.26
CA HIS A 145 33.58 -16.99 -2.54
C HIS A 145 33.84 -17.19 -4.03
N GLY A 146 32.97 -16.68 -4.90
CA GLY A 146 33.08 -16.81 -6.34
C GLY A 146 32.74 -18.19 -6.91
N LYS A 147 32.08 -19.07 -6.15
CA LYS A 147 31.69 -20.41 -6.59
C LYS A 147 30.24 -20.42 -7.09
N PRO A 148 29.96 -21.09 -8.22
CA PRO A 148 28.60 -21.31 -8.67
C PRO A 148 27.78 -22.09 -7.62
N PHE A 149 26.52 -21.69 -7.39
CA PHE A 149 25.65 -22.39 -6.47
C PHE A 149 24.24 -22.61 -7.04
N VAL A 150 23.56 -23.58 -6.48
CA VAL A 150 22.11 -23.81 -6.61
C VAL A 150 21.57 -23.99 -5.20
N ALA A 151 20.64 -23.14 -4.78
CA ALA A 151 20.00 -23.24 -3.48
C ALA A 151 18.49 -23.34 -3.63
N LEU A 152 17.88 -24.27 -2.88
CA LEU A 152 16.46 -24.33 -2.67
C LEU A 152 16.11 -23.60 -1.37
N THR A 153 15.18 -22.69 -1.43
CA THR A 153 14.74 -21.90 -0.29
C THR A 153 13.25 -21.64 -0.33
N THR A 154 12.73 -21.01 0.70
CA THR A 154 11.36 -20.56 0.76
C THR A 154 11.35 -19.08 1.15
N SER A 155 10.55 -18.27 0.46
CA SER A 155 10.38 -16.88 0.86
C SER A 155 9.73 -16.79 2.23
N GLU A 156 10.14 -15.81 3.03
CA GLU A 156 9.49 -15.43 4.29
C GLU A 156 8.41 -14.38 4.05
N ASN A 157 8.70 -13.48 3.11
CA ASN A 157 7.76 -12.50 2.60
C ASN A 157 8.10 -12.18 1.15
N ILE A 158 7.10 -11.72 0.42
CA ILE A 158 7.25 -11.31 -0.98
C ILE A 158 6.55 -9.96 -1.22
N GLY A 159 7.09 -9.20 -2.14
CA GLY A 159 6.51 -7.99 -2.71
C GLY A 159 6.47 -8.05 -4.23
N PRO A 160 5.85 -7.08 -4.90
CA PRO A 160 5.79 -7.04 -6.37
C PRO A 160 7.17 -7.06 -7.06
N SER A 161 8.21 -6.50 -6.45
CA SER A 161 9.56 -6.47 -7.01
C SER A 161 10.64 -6.97 -6.03
N SER A 162 10.28 -7.64 -4.94
CA SER A 162 11.24 -8.09 -3.93
C SER A 162 10.78 -9.32 -3.16
N PHE A 163 11.71 -10.00 -2.50
CA PHE A 163 11.43 -11.08 -1.56
C PHE A 163 12.51 -11.15 -0.47
N LEU A 164 12.17 -11.78 0.64
CA LEU A 164 13.08 -12.14 1.71
C LEU A 164 13.12 -13.67 1.79
N CYS A 165 14.29 -14.25 1.85
CA CYS A 165 14.47 -15.69 2.02
C CYS A 165 15.71 -15.99 2.87
N ALA A 166 15.71 -17.12 3.57
CA ALA A 166 16.87 -17.63 4.28
C ALA A 166 17.58 -18.69 3.42
N THR A 167 18.93 -18.71 3.42
CA THR A 167 19.71 -19.74 2.73
C THR A 167 21.04 -19.96 3.44
N ASN A 168 21.55 -21.21 3.36
CA ASN A 168 22.88 -21.58 3.85
C ASN A 168 24.01 -21.12 2.92
N VAL A 169 23.69 -20.55 1.75
CA VAL A 169 24.68 -20.00 0.85
C VAL A 169 25.03 -18.58 1.28
N SER A 170 26.32 -18.30 1.47
CA SER A 170 26.79 -16.95 1.76
C SER A 170 26.69 -16.06 0.50
N LEU A 171 25.91 -15.00 0.57
CA LEU A 171 25.70 -14.05 -0.52
C LEU A 171 26.19 -12.66 -0.12
N ASP A 172 26.96 -12.02 -1.00
CA ASP A 172 27.34 -10.64 -0.80
C ASP A 172 26.21 -9.67 -1.15
N THR A 173 26.17 -8.54 -0.45
CA THR A 173 25.35 -7.40 -0.85
C THR A 173 25.74 -6.97 -2.27
N ASP A 174 24.76 -6.61 -3.07
CA ASP A 174 24.86 -6.28 -4.49
C ASP A 174 25.14 -7.46 -5.44
N SER A 175 25.37 -8.68 -4.93
CA SER A 175 25.44 -9.87 -5.79
C SER A 175 24.11 -10.12 -6.50
N SER A 176 24.16 -10.77 -7.67
CA SER A 176 22.97 -11.09 -8.47
C SER A 176 22.68 -12.59 -8.43
N VAL A 177 21.39 -12.92 -8.29
CA VAL A 177 20.90 -14.29 -8.33
C VAL A 177 19.77 -14.43 -9.36
N ASP A 178 19.76 -15.52 -10.11
CA ASP A 178 18.62 -15.89 -10.93
C ASP A 178 17.62 -16.66 -10.08
N VAL A 179 16.34 -16.34 -10.23
CA VAL A 179 15.24 -16.81 -9.39
C VAL A 179 14.28 -17.65 -10.21
N TYR A 180 13.91 -18.82 -9.67
CA TYR A 180 12.98 -19.77 -10.29
C TYR A 180 11.92 -20.18 -9.27
N LEU A 181 10.70 -20.45 -9.73
CA LEU A 181 9.67 -21.13 -8.92
C LEU A 181 9.94 -22.63 -8.93
N VAL A 182 9.93 -23.24 -7.74
CA VAL A 182 10.06 -24.69 -7.61
C VAL A 182 8.74 -25.35 -8.04
N GLY A 183 8.85 -26.41 -8.83
CA GLY A 183 7.69 -27.16 -9.34
C GLY A 183 7.22 -26.76 -10.74
N ALA A 184 7.50 -25.52 -11.18
CA ALA A 184 7.23 -25.10 -12.56
C ALA A 184 8.52 -25.01 -13.41
N GLU A 185 9.69 -25.17 -12.81
CA GLU A 185 11.02 -24.91 -13.40
C GLU A 185 11.15 -23.58 -14.17
N GLN A 186 10.23 -22.67 -13.86
CA GLN A 186 10.05 -21.43 -14.59
C GLN A 186 10.93 -20.33 -13.97
N ARG A 187 11.77 -19.73 -14.80
CA ARG A 187 12.53 -18.56 -14.41
C ARG A 187 11.57 -17.40 -14.14
N VAL A 188 11.79 -16.73 -13.04
CA VAL A 188 11.00 -15.57 -12.61
C VAL A 188 11.71 -14.26 -12.95
N GLY A 189 13.04 -14.30 -12.97
CA GLY A 189 13.85 -13.15 -13.27
C GLY A 189 15.19 -13.18 -12.55
N ARG A 190 15.87 -12.04 -12.58
CA ARG A 190 17.12 -11.79 -11.86
C ARG A 190 16.91 -10.82 -10.73
N ALA A 191 17.45 -11.12 -9.56
CA ALA A 191 17.36 -10.27 -8.39
C ALA A 191 18.75 -9.94 -7.87
N ARG A 192 18.87 -8.77 -7.23
CA ARG A 192 20.06 -8.31 -6.53
C ARG A 192 19.84 -8.48 -5.02
N VAL A 193 20.84 -8.95 -4.31
CA VAL A 193 20.88 -8.96 -2.85
C VAL A 193 21.04 -7.52 -2.35
N VAL A 194 20.08 -7.01 -1.58
CA VAL A 194 20.04 -5.61 -1.10
C VAL A 194 20.61 -5.48 0.30
N ARG A 195 20.43 -6.53 1.12
CA ARG A 195 20.94 -6.63 2.48
C ARG A 195 20.90 -8.07 2.98
N SER A 196 21.77 -8.38 3.93
CA SER A 196 21.71 -9.57 4.76
C SER A 196 21.17 -9.20 6.16
N GLU A 197 20.45 -10.09 6.77
CA GLU A 197 19.96 -9.98 8.15
C GLU A 197 20.45 -11.22 8.92
N GLU A 198 21.31 -11.00 9.90
CA GLU A 198 21.61 -12.03 10.89
C GLU A 198 20.43 -12.08 11.87
N ARG A 199 19.80 -13.23 11.97
CA ARG A 199 18.72 -13.51 12.94
C ARG A 199 19.15 -14.69 13.79
N ASP A 200 18.45 -14.92 14.92
CA ASP A 200 18.58 -16.13 15.73
C ASP A 200 18.04 -17.39 15.00
N THR A 201 18.35 -17.52 13.73
CA THR A 201 17.99 -18.62 12.85
C THR A 201 19.25 -19.32 12.34
N GLU A 202 19.12 -20.59 12.00
CA GLU A 202 20.24 -21.43 11.54
C GLU A 202 20.97 -20.85 10.32
N TYR A 203 20.25 -20.03 9.50
CA TYR A 203 20.77 -19.43 8.28
C TYR A 203 20.46 -17.94 8.19
N PRO A 204 21.36 -17.12 7.64
CA PRO A 204 21.10 -15.71 7.39
C PRO A 204 19.95 -15.51 6.40
N SER A 205 19.18 -14.45 6.59
CA SER A 205 18.11 -14.04 5.67
C SER A 205 18.63 -12.96 4.72
N TYR A 206 18.26 -13.07 3.46
CA TYR A 206 18.66 -12.14 2.40
C TYR A 206 17.44 -11.45 1.81
N ALA A 207 17.44 -10.13 1.84
CA ALA A 207 16.47 -9.33 1.12
C ALA A 207 16.95 -9.14 -0.33
N CYS A 208 16.16 -9.60 -1.27
CA CYS A 208 16.43 -9.56 -2.70
C CYS A 208 15.44 -8.66 -3.42
N ARG A 209 15.92 -7.88 -4.39
CA ARG A 209 15.09 -7.04 -5.26
C ARG A 209 15.32 -7.44 -6.71
N PHE A 210 14.23 -7.67 -7.45
CA PHE A 210 14.31 -7.95 -8.87
C PHE A 210 14.90 -6.77 -9.64
N THR A 211 15.91 -7.05 -10.47
CA THR A 211 16.46 -6.13 -11.47
C THR A 211 15.84 -6.40 -12.84
N GLU A 212 15.38 -7.63 -13.06
CA GLU A 212 14.72 -8.10 -14.26
C GLU A 212 13.62 -9.10 -13.86
N LYS A 213 12.42 -8.99 -14.44
CA LYS A 213 11.29 -9.90 -14.19
C LYS A 213 10.74 -10.46 -15.50
N ASP A 214 10.50 -11.75 -15.53
CA ASP A 214 10.00 -12.49 -16.69
C ASP A 214 8.46 -12.67 -16.68
N GLY A 215 7.73 -11.82 -15.96
CA GLY A 215 6.25 -11.79 -15.96
C GLY A 215 5.55 -12.86 -15.11
N ASN A 216 6.27 -13.79 -14.51
CA ASN A 216 5.72 -14.95 -13.80
C ASN A 216 5.86 -14.88 -12.29
N TRP A 217 6.10 -13.70 -11.74
CA TRP A 217 6.13 -13.53 -10.29
C TRP A 217 4.73 -13.61 -9.68
N VAL A 218 4.64 -14.14 -8.47
CA VAL A 218 3.39 -14.46 -7.75
C VAL A 218 2.54 -13.22 -7.43
N LEU A 219 3.17 -12.05 -7.36
CA LEU A 219 2.49 -10.76 -7.21
C LEU A 219 2.78 -9.88 -8.44
N GLN A 220 1.73 -9.47 -9.12
CA GLN A 220 1.81 -8.53 -10.24
C GLN A 220 1.62 -7.08 -9.78
#